data_c27bbbbcdef264ebc11b018b888fceea
#
_entry.id   c27bbbbcdef264ebc11b018b888fceea
#
_cell.length_a   1.000
_cell.length_b   1.000
_cell.length_c   1.000
_cell.angle_alpha   90.00
_cell.angle_beta   90.00
_cell.angle_gamma   90.00
#
_symmetry.space_group_name_H-M   'P 1'
#
loop_
_entity.id
_entity.type
_entity.pdbx_description
1 polymer ?
#
loop_
_entity_poly.entity_id
_entity_poly.type
_entity_poly.pdbx_seq_one_letter_code
_entity_poly.pdbx_strand_id
1 'polypeptide(L)' 'EFSFYLLIFMLLTACSKTSEETCKTEIKLIACTKEYMPVCGCDNVTYSNKCVAESQGVNSWINGACDN' A
#
# COMPACT_ATOMS: atom_id res chain seq x y z
N GLU A 1 -26.45 31.63 7.12
CA GLU A 1 -26.81 30.43 6.39
C GLU A 1 -25.74 29.95 5.48
N PHE A 2 -25.00 30.89 4.93
CA PHE A 2 -23.85 30.46 4.14
C PHE A 2 -22.84 29.76 4.99
N SER A 3 -22.68 30.21 6.22
CA SER A 3 -21.72 29.55 7.10
C SER A 3 -22.16 28.12 7.41
N PHE A 4 -23.44 27.90 7.41
CA PHE A 4 -23.95 26.58 7.63
C PHE A 4 -23.53 25.63 6.52
N TYR A 5 -23.63 26.09 5.31
CA TYR A 5 -23.22 25.26 4.17
C TYR A 5 -21.72 25.06 4.17
N LEU A 6 -20.99 26.07 4.55
CA LEU A 6 -19.55 25.94 4.59
C LEU A 6 -19.12 24.87 5.59
N LEU A 7 -19.80 24.84 6.71
CA LEU A 7 -19.47 23.85 7.72
C LEU A 7 -19.74 22.44 7.21
N ILE A 8 -20.84 22.28 6.53
CA ILE A 8 -21.16 20.97 5.97
C ILE A 8 -20.12 20.58 4.94
N PHE A 9 -19.72 21.51 4.13
CA PHE A 9 -18.74 21.25 3.10
C PHE A 9 -17.41 20.84 3.71
N MET A 10 -17.04 21.47 4.80
CA MET A 10 -15.81 21.14 5.46
C MET A 10 -15.81 19.72 6.00
N LEU A 11 -16.94 19.29 6.46
CA LEU A 11 -17.04 17.93 6.97
C LEU A 11 -16.81 16.90 5.90
N LEU A 12 -17.19 17.22 4.68
CA LEU A 12 -17.02 16.30 3.59
C LEU A 12 -15.58 16.11 3.20
N THR A 13 -14.72 17.04 3.57
CA THR A 13 -13.33 16.92 3.23
C THR A 13 -12.56 16.05 4.21
N ALA A 14 -13.18 15.62 5.27
CA ALA A 14 -12.53 14.76 6.24
C ALA A 14 -12.45 13.35 5.69
N CYS A 15 -11.60 13.15 4.74
CA CYS A 15 -11.46 11.88 4.08
C CYS A 15 -10.61 10.96 4.90
N SER A 16 -11.08 9.76 5.09
CA SER A 16 -10.35 8.81 5.89
C SER A 16 -9.12 8.33 5.13
N LYS A 17 -8.17 7.90 5.89
CA LYS A 17 -6.99 7.32 5.31
C LYS A 17 -7.30 5.98 4.74
N THR A 18 -6.52 5.60 3.79
CA THR A 18 -6.66 4.28 3.21
C THR A 18 -5.90 3.29 4.06
N SER A 19 -6.17 2.03 3.82
CA SER A 19 -5.47 0.97 4.52
C SER A 19 -4.07 0.79 4.01
N GLU A 20 -3.67 1.53 3.03
CA GLU A 20 -2.33 1.37 2.47
C GLU A 20 -1.25 1.75 3.46
N GLU A 21 -1.56 2.64 4.37
CA GLU A 21 -0.54 3.03 5.34
C GLU A 21 -0.18 1.90 6.27
N THR A 22 -1.15 1.07 6.61
CA THR A 22 -0.85 -0.08 7.44
C THR A 22 -0.24 -1.21 6.63
N CYS A 23 -0.43 -1.18 5.33
CA CYS A 23 0.11 -2.19 4.45
C CYS A 23 1.62 -2.03 4.28
N LYS A 24 2.10 -0.81 4.25
CA LYS A 24 3.51 -0.57 4.01
C LYS A 24 4.15 0.06 5.23
N THR A 25 5.38 -0.35 5.48
CA THR A 25 6.17 0.18 6.57
C THR A 25 7.48 0.69 6.01
N GLU A 26 8.45 0.84 6.87
CA GLU A 26 9.75 1.34 6.44
C GLU A 26 10.42 0.38 5.48
N ILE A 27 11.19 0.95 4.59
CA ILE A 27 12.02 0.15 3.71
C ILE A 27 13.11 -0.50 4.53
N LYS A 28 13.35 -1.77 4.24
CA LYS A 28 14.36 -2.54 4.96
C LYS A 28 15.48 -2.91 4.02
N LEU A 29 16.68 -2.90 4.54
CA LEU A 29 17.84 -3.30 3.76
C LEU A 29 18.03 -4.80 3.92
N ILE A 30 17.44 -5.54 3.03
CA ILE A 30 17.47 -7.00 3.07
C ILE A 30 18.15 -7.51 1.82
N ALA A 31 19.08 -8.42 1.99
CA ALA A 31 19.73 -9.05 0.86
C ALA A 31 18.82 -10.17 0.35
N CYS A 32 18.26 -9.97 -0.82
CA CYS A 32 17.33 -10.91 -1.38
C CYS A 32 17.97 -11.71 -2.51
N THR A 33 17.55 -12.96 -2.65
CA THR A 33 17.96 -13.75 -3.79
C THR A 33 17.24 -13.23 -5.03
N LYS A 34 17.69 -13.67 -6.18
CA LYS A 34 17.14 -13.17 -7.43
C LYS A 34 16.18 -14.15 -8.08
N GLU A 35 15.68 -15.09 -7.34
CA GLU A 35 14.69 -15.99 -7.90
C GLU A 35 13.44 -15.20 -8.24
N TYR A 36 12.77 -15.61 -9.29
CA TYR A 36 11.58 -14.92 -9.74
C TYR A 36 10.36 -15.73 -9.36
N MET A 37 9.70 -15.32 -8.30
CA MET A 37 8.44 -15.91 -7.86
C MET A 37 7.54 -14.75 -7.48
N PRO A 38 6.89 -14.15 -8.47
CA PRO A 38 6.22 -12.86 -8.26
C PRO A 38 5.11 -12.95 -7.24
N VAL A 39 4.95 -11.85 -6.53
CA VAL A 39 3.88 -11.68 -5.58
C VAL A 39 3.23 -10.33 -5.83
N CYS A 40 1.95 -10.25 -5.51
CA CYS A 40 1.25 -8.99 -5.60
C CYS A 40 1.17 -8.42 -4.19
N GLY A 41 1.84 -7.30 -3.98
CA GLY A 41 1.84 -6.68 -2.68
C GLY A 41 0.51 -6.05 -2.34
N CYS A 42 0.31 -5.80 -1.08
CA CYS A 42 -0.92 -5.15 -0.64
C CYS A 42 -1.05 -3.75 -1.18
N ASP A 43 0.03 -3.21 -1.71
CA ASP A 43 0.00 -1.90 -2.37
C ASP A 43 -0.31 -2.03 -3.85
N ASN A 44 -0.70 -3.23 -4.30
CA ASN A 44 -1.08 -3.49 -5.68
C ASN A 44 0.08 -3.34 -6.64
N VAL A 45 1.26 -3.66 -6.17
CA VAL A 45 2.48 -3.62 -6.98
C VAL A 45 3.03 -5.04 -7.05
N THR A 46 3.43 -5.45 -8.25
CA THR A 46 4.04 -6.76 -8.43
C THR A 46 5.51 -6.68 -8.09
N TYR A 47 5.94 -7.53 -7.20
CA TYR A 47 7.34 -7.65 -6.82
C TYR A 47 7.88 -8.96 -7.34
N SER A 48 9.17 -9.00 -7.59
CA SER A 48 9.75 -10.20 -8.20
C SER A 48 9.74 -11.39 -7.28
N ASN A 49 9.71 -11.17 -5.97
CA ASN A 49 9.52 -12.24 -5.00
C ASN A 49 9.16 -11.62 -3.66
N LYS A 50 8.80 -12.47 -2.72
CA LYS A 50 8.34 -11.97 -1.43
C LYS A 50 9.44 -11.24 -0.67
N CYS A 51 10.68 -11.66 -0.85
CA CYS A 51 11.77 -10.99 -0.17
C CYS A 51 11.88 -9.55 -0.62
N VAL A 52 11.75 -9.32 -1.93
CA VAL A 52 11.81 -7.97 -2.46
C VAL A 52 10.63 -7.14 -1.94
N ALA A 53 9.45 -7.75 -1.88
CA ALA A 53 8.30 -7.03 -1.35
C ALA A 53 8.56 -6.62 0.09
N GLU A 54 9.07 -7.52 0.88
CA GLU A 54 9.33 -7.20 2.28
C GLU A 54 10.38 -6.11 2.42
N SER A 55 11.39 -6.13 1.56
CA SER A 55 12.43 -5.12 1.62
C SER A 55 11.88 -3.74 1.30
N GLN A 56 10.81 -3.69 0.54
CA GLN A 56 10.18 -2.41 0.22
C GLN A 56 9.17 -1.98 1.25
N GLY A 57 9.08 -2.70 2.36
CA GLY A 57 8.18 -2.33 3.43
C GLY A 57 6.78 -2.88 3.29
N VAL A 58 6.55 -3.76 2.34
CA VAL A 58 5.23 -4.34 2.13
C VAL A 58 5.01 -5.40 3.19
N ASN A 59 3.90 -5.29 3.90
CA ASN A 59 3.61 -6.18 5.03
C ASN A 59 2.91 -7.45 4.62
N SER A 60 2.16 -7.42 3.54
CA SER A 60 1.42 -8.58 3.14
C SER A 60 1.35 -8.63 1.63
N TRP A 61 1.18 -9.82 1.11
CA TRP A 61 1.12 -10.03 -0.33
C TRP A 61 0.41 -11.34 -0.58
N ILE A 62 0.07 -11.56 -1.85
CA ILE A 62 -0.46 -12.84 -2.29
C ILE A 62 0.45 -13.35 -3.39
N ASN A 63 0.48 -14.65 -3.55
CA ASN A 63 1.32 -15.26 -4.56
C ASN A 63 0.80 -14.91 -5.94
N GLY A 64 1.74 -14.66 -6.84
CA GLY A 64 1.38 -14.35 -8.21
C GLY A 64 1.41 -12.86 -8.45
N ALA A 65 1.60 -12.49 -9.72
CA ALA A 65 1.62 -11.09 -10.10
C ALA A 65 0.23 -10.48 -9.94
N CYS A 66 0.22 -9.17 -9.78
CA CYS A 66 -1.04 -8.46 -9.70
C CYS A 66 -1.79 -8.58 -11.01
N ASP A 67 -3.11 -8.50 -10.91
CA ASP A 67 -3.96 -8.74 -12.07
C ASP A 67 -4.15 -7.51 -12.92
N ASN A 68 -3.84 -6.37 -12.42
CA ASN A 68 -4.14 -5.19 -13.24
C ASN A 68 -3.04 -4.81 -14.17
#